data_18f2f3a59ab0564b9c0e8003ec5c95b5
#
_entry.id   18f2f3a59ab0564b9c0e8003ec5c95b5
#
_cell.length_a   1.000
_cell.length_b   1.000
_cell.length_c   1.000
_cell.angle_alpha   90.00
_cell.angle_beta   90.00
_cell.angle_gamma   90.00
#
_symmetry.space_group_name_H-M   'P 1'
#
loop_
_entity.id
_entity.type
_entity.pdbx_description
1 polymer ?
#
loop_
_entity_poly.entity_id
_entity_poly.type
_entity_poly.pdbx_seq_one_letter_code
_entity_poly.pdbx_strand_id
1 'polypeptide(L)'
;MPKPIPDPSLDVVLPPNLDHLYFAQASQHPFQFKAKGFQLVNAWWLAEAALLAYAEKEFAIPQYAKAGLQVEGNQPFSVSTQCYVAHNQDVVIVAFRGTQVLKPVAGQPPGEMWRQVVKDLWKDTKFRLVVSGQGGSVHEGFKQALEEVWETLKSYLDGLQEKTPTRPIWFTGHSLGAALATLAADRFGDVQGLYTFGSPLVGDEGFARDFQVSGYRFVNNNDIVARIPPWGPNALKLIKWGRYQHVGHLKYIDEAGMLFDNPSMLERVQNSVGGQVQLLRALMRQWTNGEFGSFPLDDFNDHAPLYYALRVWNCYEEEF
;
A
#
# COMPACT_ATOMS: atom_id res chain seq x y z
N MET A 1 21.97 -9.92 3.36
CA MET A 1 21.66 -10.54 4.69
C MET A 1 20.33 -10.01 5.19
N PRO A 2 19.47 -10.88 5.73
CA PRO A 2 18.20 -10.44 6.34
C PRO A 2 18.42 -9.34 7.38
N LYS A 3 17.50 -8.39 7.42
CA LYS A 3 17.52 -7.28 8.39
C LYS A 3 16.68 -7.63 9.62
N PRO A 4 17.12 -7.27 10.84
CA PRO A 4 16.30 -7.48 12.03
C PRO A 4 14.99 -6.67 11.91
N ILE A 5 13.90 -7.29 12.33
CA ILE A 5 12.61 -6.59 12.46
C ILE A 5 12.61 -5.93 13.84
N PRO A 6 12.57 -4.59 13.93
CA PRO A 6 12.60 -3.90 15.21
C PRO A 6 11.30 -4.08 15.98
N ASP A 7 11.39 -4.03 17.32
CA ASP A 7 10.20 -4.02 18.16
C ASP A 7 9.33 -2.78 17.90
N PRO A 8 8.01 -2.89 18.03
CA PRO A 8 7.10 -1.77 17.81
C PRO A 8 7.37 -0.60 18.76
N SER A 9 7.77 0.53 18.21
CA SER A 9 7.83 1.83 18.90
C SER A 9 7.19 2.88 18.01
N LEU A 10 6.90 4.08 18.52
CA LEU A 10 6.34 5.15 17.69
C LEU A 10 7.25 5.50 16.51
N ASP A 11 8.55 5.56 16.73
CA ASP A 11 9.53 5.88 15.69
C ASP A 11 9.69 4.77 14.64
N VAL A 12 9.32 3.53 14.99
CA VAL A 12 9.35 2.38 14.09
C VAL A 12 8.07 2.30 13.26
N VAL A 13 6.90 2.41 13.92
CA VAL A 13 5.63 2.15 13.23
C VAL A 13 5.08 3.38 12.47
N LEU A 14 5.57 4.58 12.79
CA LEU A 14 5.10 5.81 12.15
C LEU A 14 6.11 6.30 11.09
N PRO A 15 5.68 6.42 9.83
CA PRO A 15 6.52 7.00 8.79
C PRO A 15 6.59 8.55 8.92
N PRO A 16 7.61 9.19 8.30
CA PRO A 16 8.73 8.56 7.62
C PRO A 16 9.79 8.09 8.63
N ASN A 17 10.39 6.95 8.39
CA ASN A 17 11.46 6.41 9.23
C ASN A 17 12.80 7.01 8.76
N LEU A 18 13.18 8.16 9.29
CA LEU A 18 14.32 8.96 8.78
C LEU A 18 15.69 8.27 8.96
N ASP A 19 15.81 7.38 9.95
CA ASP A 19 17.03 6.60 10.21
C ASP A 19 17.13 5.32 9.35
N HIS A 20 16.06 5.01 8.58
CA HIS A 20 16.08 3.88 7.67
C HIS A 20 17.02 4.13 6.49
N LEU A 21 17.81 3.12 6.14
CA LEU A 21 18.70 3.17 4.99
C LEU A 21 17.93 2.81 3.71
N TYR A 22 17.26 3.80 3.16
CA TYR A 22 16.46 3.65 1.94
C TYR A 22 17.30 3.19 0.76
N PHE A 23 16.78 2.21 0.02
CA PHE A 23 17.42 1.63 -1.16
C PHE A 23 18.85 1.14 -0.90
N ALA A 24 19.14 0.70 0.33
CA ALA A 24 20.46 0.18 0.68
C ALA A 24 20.86 -0.93 -0.29
N GLN A 25 22.03 -0.80 -0.91
CA GLN A 25 22.56 -1.75 -1.90
C GLN A 25 21.78 -1.81 -3.23
N ALA A 26 21.03 -0.76 -3.60
CA ALA A 26 20.27 -0.70 -4.85
C ALA A 26 21.11 -1.02 -6.10
N SER A 27 22.39 -0.63 -6.11
CA SER A 27 23.32 -0.94 -7.21
C SER A 27 23.66 -2.45 -7.34
N GLN A 28 23.56 -3.21 -6.24
CA GLN A 28 23.80 -4.65 -6.21
C GLN A 28 22.52 -5.44 -6.53
N HIS A 29 21.36 -4.84 -6.27
CA HIS A 29 20.03 -5.41 -6.46
C HIS A 29 19.20 -4.51 -7.39
N PRO A 30 19.53 -4.43 -8.69
CA PRO A 30 18.91 -3.48 -9.60
C PRO A 30 17.43 -3.78 -9.85
N PHE A 31 16.64 -2.73 -9.99
CA PHE A 31 15.24 -2.83 -10.35
C PHE A 31 15.06 -3.44 -11.75
N GLN A 32 14.23 -4.48 -11.85
CA GLN A 32 13.96 -5.19 -13.09
C GLN A 32 12.80 -4.52 -13.87
N PHE A 33 13.06 -3.37 -14.46
CA PHE A 33 12.04 -2.47 -15.00
C PHE A 33 11.24 -3.04 -16.18
N LYS A 34 11.76 -4.04 -16.91
CA LYS A 34 11.06 -4.72 -18.03
C LYS A 34 10.40 -6.04 -17.63
N ALA A 35 10.39 -6.39 -16.36
CA ALA A 35 9.77 -7.63 -15.91
C ALA A 35 8.27 -7.65 -16.25
N LYS A 36 7.82 -8.78 -16.81
CA LYS A 36 6.38 -9.00 -17.15
C LYS A 36 5.62 -9.74 -16.07
N GLY A 37 6.31 -10.26 -15.07
CA GLY A 37 5.75 -11.03 -13.96
C GLY A 37 6.28 -10.53 -12.61
N PHE A 38 5.90 -11.25 -11.58
CA PHE A 38 6.37 -10.98 -10.22
C PHE A 38 7.89 -11.06 -10.11
N GLN A 39 8.47 -10.06 -9.44
CA GLN A 39 9.87 -10.02 -9.06
C GLN A 39 9.99 -9.51 -7.64
N LEU A 40 10.61 -10.29 -6.78
CA LEU A 40 10.73 -9.91 -5.37
C LEU A 40 11.67 -8.71 -5.16
N VAL A 41 12.71 -8.57 -6.00
CA VAL A 41 13.56 -7.37 -6.01
C VAL A 41 12.74 -6.11 -6.34
N ASN A 42 11.80 -6.19 -7.29
CA ASN A 42 10.92 -5.06 -7.61
C ASN A 42 9.96 -4.76 -6.46
N ALA A 43 9.48 -5.80 -5.76
CA ALA A 43 8.65 -5.60 -4.57
C ALA A 43 9.40 -4.82 -3.50
N TRP A 44 10.68 -5.14 -3.26
CA TRP A 44 11.52 -4.39 -2.32
C TRP A 44 11.68 -2.92 -2.76
N TRP A 45 12.06 -2.65 -4.01
CA TRP A 45 12.19 -1.28 -4.50
C TRP A 45 10.89 -0.47 -4.34
N LEU A 46 9.77 -1.09 -4.65
CA LEU A 46 8.47 -0.43 -4.60
C LEU A 46 7.95 -0.28 -3.17
N ALA A 47 8.34 -1.16 -2.23
CA ALA A 47 8.09 -0.99 -0.80
C ALA A 47 8.90 0.17 -0.21
N GLU A 48 10.19 0.27 -0.57
CA GLU A 48 11.05 1.41 -0.21
C GLU A 48 10.48 2.74 -0.73
N ALA A 49 10.03 2.78 -1.99
CA ALA A 49 9.41 3.96 -2.58
C ALA A 49 8.09 4.33 -1.89
N ALA A 50 7.26 3.33 -1.54
CA ALA A 50 6.00 3.54 -0.83
C ALA A 50 6.21 4.07 0.60
N LEU A 51 7.25 3.58 1.30
CA LEU A 51 7.66 4.11 2.61
C LEU A 51 8.21 5.53 2.48
N LEU A 52 9.08 5.78 1.50
CA LEU A 52 9.71 7.09 1.29
C LEU A 52 8.68 8.16 0.88
N ALA A 53 7.55 7.77 0.30
CA ALA A 53 6.48 8.70 -0.07
C ALA A 53 5.88 9.48 1.12
N TYR A 54 6.11 9.05 2.36
CA TYR A 54 5.70 9.78 3.56
C TYR A 54 6.66 10.91 3.96
N ALA A 55 7.87 10.92 3.41
CA ALA A 55 8.88 11.91 3.76
C ALA A 55 8.68 13.22 2.97
N GLU A 56 9.09 14.33 3.60
CA GLU A 56 9.16 15.61 2.92
C GLU A 56 10.24 15.57 1.83
N LYS A 57 10.08 16.43 0.81
CA LYS A 57 10.94 16.41 -0.40
C LYS A 57 12.43 16.62 -0.09
N GLU A 58 12.74 17.42 0.94
CA GLU A 58 14.10 17.70 1.36
C GLU A 58 14.85 16.43 1.81
N PHE A 59 14.12 15.45 2.33
CA PHE A 59 14.65 14.14 2.68
C PHE A 59 14.50 13.14 1.53
N ALA A 60 13.33 13.08 0.87
CA ALA A 60 13.01 12.08 -0.12
C ALA A 60 13.87 12.17 -1.40
N ILE A 61 14.04 13.38 -1.94
CA ILE A 61 14.79 13.61 -3.19
C ILE A 61 16.23 13.07 -3.11
N PRO A 62 17.03 13.37 -2.05
CA PRO A 62 18.35 12.77 -1.90
C PRO A 62 18.35 11.23 -1.82
N GLN A 63 17.33 10.60 -1.22
CA GLN A 63 17.27 9.13 -1.15
C GLN A 63 17.02 8.53 -2.53
N TYR A 64 16.09 9.08 -3.33
CA TYR A 64 15.88 8.67 -4.70
C TYR A 64 17.14 8.86 -5.56
N ALA A 65 17.85 9.98 -5.39
CA ALA A 65 19.09 10.24 -6.11
C ALA A 65 20.18 9.20 -5.80
N LYS A 66 20.34 8.76 -4.54
CA LYS A 66 21.24 7.66 -4.16
C LYS A 66 20.89 6.34 -4.85
N ALA A 67 19.61 6.12 -5.14
CA ALA A 67 19.12 4.96 -5.87
C ALA A 67 19.21 5.11 -7.41
N GLY A 68 19.79 6.20 -7.91
CA GLY A 68 19.92 6.47 -9.35
C GLY A 68 18.63 6.97 -10.00
N LEU A 69 17.69 7.50 -9.21
CA LEU A 69 16.43 8.05 -9.68
C LEU A 69 16.39 9.57 -9.46
N GLN A 70 15.77 10.28 -10.38
CA GLN A 70 15.55 11.73 -10.32
C GLN A 70 14.11 12.01 -9.91
N VAL A 71 13.91 13.04 -9.10
CA VAL A 71 12.59 13.57 -8.71
C VAL A 71 12.64 15.09 -8.91
N GLU A 72 11.68 15.63 -9.65
CA GLU A 72 11.59 17.07 -9.90
C GLU A 72 11.25 17.86 -8.63
N GLY A 73 11.83 19.04 -8.50
CA GLY A 73 11.71 19.86 -7.28
C GLY A 73 10.31 20.44 -6.99
N ASN A 74 9.36 20.35 -7.94
CA ASN A 74 7.96 20.74 -7.76
C ASN A 74 7.07 19.64 -7.17
N GLN A 75 7.66 18.51 -6.81
CA GLN A 75 6.93 17.41 -6.16
C GLN A 75 7.06 17.50 -4.63
N PRO A 76 6.10 16.92 -3.89
CA PRO A 76 4.89 16.24 -4.38
C PRO A 76 3.89 17.24 -5.00
N PHE A 77 3.08 16.79 -5.96
CA PHE A 77 2.25 17.66 -6.80
C PHE A 77 1.05 18.34 -6.12
N SER A 78 0.63 17.86 -4.95
CA SER A 78 -0.52 18.39 -4.20
C SER A 78 -0.20 18.52 -2.71
N VAL A 79 -1.03 19.24 -1.99
CA VAL A 79 -0.89 19.44 -0.53
C VAL A 79 -1.55 18.27 0.24
N SER A 80 -2.74 17.83 -0.19
CA SER A 80 -3.53 16.79 0.50
C SER A 80 -3.20 15.40 -0.03
N THR A 81 -3.33 15.18 -1.33
CA THR A 81 -2.95 13.94 -1.99
C THR A 81 -1.56 14.07 -2.58
N GLN A 82 -0.60 13.35 -2.03
CA GLN A 82 0.80 13.46 -2.43
C GLN A 82 1.31 12.20 -3.11
N CYS A 83 2.10 12.39 -4.16
CA CYS A 83 2.88 11.33 -4.78
C CYS A 83 4.21 11.86 -5.30
N TYR A 84 5.22 10.98 -5.32
CA TYR A 84 6.48 11.21 -5.99
C TYR A 84 6.53 10.44 -7.31
N VAL A 85 7.06 11.08 -8.34
CA VAL A 85 7.44 10.44 -9.59
C VAL A 85 8.95 10.42 -9.67
N ALA A 86 9.52 9.27 -9.37
CA ALA A 86 10.95 9.03 -9.41
C ALA A 86 11.32 8.32 -10.72
N HIS A 87 12.28 8.82 -11.47
CA HIS A 87 12.58 8.27 -12.79
C HIS A 87 14.06 8.37 -13.16
N ASN A 88 14.46 7.55 -14.13
CA ASN A 88 15.71 7.68 -14.87
C ASN A 88 15.47 7.38 -16.36
N GLN A 89 16.49 7.03 -17.13
CA GLN A 89 16.33 6.71 -18.55
C GLN A 89 15.56 5.41 -18.79
N ASP A 90 15.55 4.49 -17.82
CA ASP A 90 15.04 3.13 -17.94
C ASP A 90 13.64 2.93 -17.36
N VAL A 91 13.25 3.72 -16.37
CA VAL A 91 12.02 3.48 -15.60
C VAL A 91 11.40 4.77 -15.03
N VAL A 92 10.08 4.72 -14.82
CA VAL A 92 9.32 5.68 -14.02
C VAL A 92 8.63 4.92 -12.88
N ILE A 93 8.80 5.37 -11.65
CA ILE A 93 8.11 4.86 -10.45
C ILE A 93 7.24 5.96 -9.88
N VAL A 94 5.94 5.71 -9.77
CA VAL A 94 4.96 6.59 -9.14
C VAL A 94 4.60 6.03 -7.78
N ALA A 95 4.98 6.72 -6.72
CA ALA A 95 4.76 6.30 -5.33
C ALA A 95 3.77 7.25 -4.63
N PHE A 96 2.57 6.75 -4.33
CA PHE A 96 1.55 7.51 -3.61
C PHE A 96 1.74 7.39 -2.10
N ARG A 97 1.67 8.53 -1.42
CA ARG A 97 1.66 8.61 0.04
C ARG A 97 0.32 8.12 0.59
N GLY A 98 0.39 7.33 1.67
CA GLY A 98 -0.78 7.00 2.48
C GLY A 98 -1.23 8.16 3.38
N THR A 99 -2.18 7.89 4.27
CA THR A 99 -2.65 8.89 5.24
C THR A 99 -1.52 9.36 6.13
N GLN A 100 -1.32 10.68 6.21
CA GLN A 100 -0.35 11.25 7.12
C GLN A 100 -0.82 11.05 8.55
N VAL A 101 0.01 10.40 9.35
CA VAL A 101 -0.28 10.21 10.76
C VAL A 101 0.04 11.52 11.50
N LEU A 102 -0.93 12.04 12.24
CA LEU A 102 -0.73 13.23 13.07
C LEU A 102 0.36 12.96 14.12
N LYS A 103 0.99 14.05 14.62
CA LYS A 103 2.06 13.96 15.61
C LYS A 103 1.67 13.04 16.77
N PRO A 104 2.54 12.09 17.13
CA PRO A 104 2.26 11.14 18.20
C PRO A 104 2.02 11.88 19.52
N VAL A 105 1.04 11.41 20.29
CA VAL A 105 0.81 11.87 21.65
C VAL A 105 1.71 11.04 22.57
N ALA A 106 2.51 11.70 23.37
CA ALA A 106 3.44 11.04 24.29
C ALA A 106 2.70 10.01 25.19
N GLY A 107 3.24 8.79 25.27
CA GLY A 107 2.70 7.70 26.10
C GLY A 107 1.61 6.86 25.41
N GLN A 108 1.24 7.15 24.18
CA GLN A 108 0.33 6.26 23.43
C GLN A 108 1.06 5.00 22.93
N PRO A 109 0.41 3.82 22.98
CA PRO A 109 0.93 2.63 22.32
C PRO A 109 1.07 2.83 20.81
N PRO A 110 2.12 2.27 20.17
CA PRO A 110 2.37 2.45 18.73
C PRO A 110 1.16 2.14 17.84
N GLY A 111 0.49 1.01 18.04
CA GLY A 111 -0.69 0.61 17.27
C GLY A 111 -1.89 1.51 17.41
N GLU A 112 -1.99 2.32 18.47
CA GLU A 112 -3.11 3.25 18.67
C GLU A 112 -3.18 4.33 17.59
N MET A 113 -2.04 4.77 17.08
CA MET A 113 -1.98 5.77 16.02
C MET A 113 -2.59 5.22 14.72
N TRP A 114 -2.18 4.01 14.32
CA TRP A 114 -2.78 3.35 13.16
C TRP A 114 -4.26 3.02 13.39
N ARG A 115 -4.63 2.64 14.60
CA ARG A 115 -6.05 2.46 14.96
C ARG A 115 -6.86 3.73 14.74
N GLN A 116 -6.30 4.90 15.05
CA GLN A 116 -6.95 6.18 14.79
C GLN A 116 -7.03 6.49 13.28
N VAL A 117 -5.95 6.26 12.52
CA VAL A 117 -5.96 6.38 11.05
C VAL A 117 -7.04 5.50 10.43
N VAL A 118 -7.14 4.24 10.88
CA VAL A 118 -8.18 3.31 10.43
C VAL A 118 -9.58 3.82 10.78
N LYS A 119 -9.77 4.34 12.00
CA LYS A 119 -11.05 4.94 12.41
C LYS A 119 -11.42 6.15 11.58
N ASP A 120 -10.46 6.99 11.25
CA ASP A 120 -10.68 8.20 10.45
C ASP A 120 -10.98 7.83 9.00
N LEU A 121 -10.21 6.92 8.41
CA LEU A 121 -10.54 6.31 7.12
C LEU A 121 -11.94 5.70 7.11
N TRP A 122 -12.38 5.13 8.24
CA TRP A 122 -13.70 4.55 8.39
C TRP A 122 -14.81 5.58 8.59
N LYS A 123 -14.57 6.67 9.32
CA LYS A 123 -15.57 7.69 9.63
C LYS A 123 -15.84 8.65 8.48
N ASP A 124 -14.76 9.11 7.81
CA ASP A 124 -14.84 10.11 6.75
C ASP A 124 -15.28 9.50 5.42
N THR A 125 -15.10 8.23 5.28
CA THR A 125 -15.51 7.54 4.06
C THR A 125 -16.96 7.11 4.21
N LYS A 126 -17.84 7.84 3.59
CA LYS A 126 -19.06 7.27 3.09
C LYS A 126 -18.63 6.12 2.19
N PHE A 127 -18.66 4.86 2.67
CA PHE A 127 -18.35 3.65 1.89
C PHE A 127 -19.30 3.52 0.69
N ARG A 128 -19.36 4.60 -0.06
CA ARG A 128 -20.18 4.73 -1.24
C ARG A 128 -19.36 4.34 -2.44
N LEU A 129 -19.89 3.43 -3.22
CA LEU A 129 -19.37 3.10 -4.51
C LEU A 129 -19.91 4.08 -5.56
N VAL A 130 -18.99 4.60 -6.36
CA VAL A 130 -19.28 5.46 -7.51
C VAL A 130 -18.67 4.84 -8.75
N VAL A 131 -19.27 5.07 -9.91
CA VAL A 131 -18.78 4.53 -11.18
C VAL A 131 -17.32 4.93 -11.39
N SER A 132 -16.46 3.95 -11.70
CA SER A 132 -15.01 4.18 -11.88
C SER A 132 -14.72 5.01 -13.14
N GLY A 133 -15.44 4.76 -14.22
CA GLY A 133 -15.20 5.28 -15.56
C GLY A 133 -14.53 4.28 -16.50
N GLN A 134 -13.90 3.23 -15.96
CA GLN A 134 -13.23 2.16 -16.71
C GLN A 134 -13.97 0.81 -16.61
N GLY A 135 -14.86 0.67 -15.64
CA GLY A 135 -15.65 -0.55 -15.37
C GLY A 135 -15.92 -0.70 -13.89
N GLY A 136 -17.11 -1.20 -13.51
CA GLY A 136 -17.52 -1.34 -12.12
C GLY A 136 -17.56 -0.04 -11.33
N SER A 137 -17.47 -0.15 -10.01
CA SER A 137 -17.56 0.99 -9.09
C SER A 137 -16.42 0.96 -8.07
N VAL A 138 -15.97 2.15 -7.66
CA VAL A 138 -14.86 2.34 -6.72
C VAL A 138 -15.27 3.19 -5.54
N HIS A 139 -14.50 3.15 -4.49
CA HIS A 139 -14.71 3.95 -3.29
C HIS A 139 -14.67 5.45 -3.61
N GLU A 140 -15.75 6.19 -3.28
CA GLU A 140 -15.91 7.61 -3.61
C GLU A 140 -14.77 8.48 -3.08
N GLY A 141 -14.38 8.29 -1.82
CA GLY A 141 -13.31 9.07 -1.19
C GLY A 141 -11.93 8.84 -1.85
N PHE A 142 -11.62 7.61 -2.27
CA PHE A 142 -10.37 7.33 -2.98
C PHE A 142 -10.37 7.98 -4.38
N LYS A 143 -11.51 7.92 -5.07
CA LYS A 143 -11.67 8.59 -6.36
C LYS A 143 -11.49 10.10 -6.23
N GLN A 144 -12.15 10.73 -5.26
CA GLN A 144 -12.03 12.16 -4.99
C GLN A 144 -10.59 12.56 -4.66
N ALA A 145 -9.90 11.79 -3.80
CA ALA A 145 -8.52 12.05 -3.46
C ALA A 145 -7.57 11.94 -4.68
N LEU A 146 -7.80 10.97 -5.58
CA LEU A 146 -7.02 10.89 -6.81
C LEU A 146 -7.27 12.07 -7.74
N GLU A 147 -8.52 12.54 -7.86
CA GLU A 147 -8.87 13.69 -8.73
C GLU A 147 -8.08 14.96 -8.38
N GLU A 148 -7.71 15.15 -7.10
CA GLU A 148 -6.95 16.32 -6.65
C GLU A 148 -5.56 16.43 -7.29
N VAL A 149 -4.96 15.33 -7.69
CA VAL A 149 -3.59 15.26 -8.24
C VAL A 149 -3.56 14.77 -9.68
N TRP A 150 -4.64 14.21 -10.18
CA TRP A 150 -4.65 13.44 -11.43
C TRP A 150 -4.16 14.22 -12.64
N GLU A 151 -4.73 15.41 -12.91
CA GLU A 151 -4.39 16.16 -14.11
C GLU A 151 -2.91 16.58 -14.13
N THR A 152 -2.39 16.99 -12.97
CA THR A 152 -0.96 17.35 -12.83
C THR A 152 -0.07 16.13 -13.01
N LEU A 153 -0.41 15.01 -12.37
CA LEU A 153 0.32 13.76 -12.49
C LEU A 153 0.31 13.25 -13.94
N LYS A 154 -0.87 13.19 -14.55
CA LYS A 154 -1.04 12.71 -15.93
C LYS A 154 -0.21 13.55 -16.92
N SER A 155 -0.35 14.87 -16.86
CA SER A 155 0.42 15.77 -17.72
C SER A 155 1.93 15.57 -17.57
N TYR A 156 2.40 15.35 -16.33
CA TYR A 156 3.82 15.09 -16.08
C TYR A 156 4.27 13.74 -16.66
N LEU A 157 3.48 12.67 -16.48
CA LEU A 157 3.78 11.34 -17.03
C LEU A 157 3.75 11.36 -18.56
N ASP A 158 2.77 12.01 -19.18
CA ASP A 158 2.68 12.17 -20.64
C ASP A 158 3.96 12.87 -21.17
N GLY A 159 4.41 13.95 -20.52
CA GLY A 159 5.66 14.63 -20.90
C GLY A 159 6.93 13.80 -20.72
N LEU A 160 6.93 12.84 -19.76
CA LEU A 160 8.01 11.88 -19.65
C LEU A 160 7.98 10.81 -20.77
N GLN A 161 6.78 10.36 -21.17
CA GLN A 161 6.60 9.40 -22.25
C GLN A 161 6.87 10.01 -23.63
N GLU A 162 6.52 11.26 -23.86
CA GLU A 162 6.87 11.96 -25.10
C GLU A 162 8.39 11.96 -25.35
N LYS A 163 9.18 12.13 -24.28
CA LYS A 163 10.65 12.09 -24.35
C LYS A 163 11.20 10.68 -24.52
N THR A 164 10.54 9.67 -23.96
CA THR A 164 10.97 8.27 -24.01
C THR A 164 9.74 7.34 -24.02
N PRO A 165 9.12 7.09 -25.19
CA PRO A 165 7.82 6.43 -25.33
C PRO A 165 7.74 5.00 -24.77
N THR A 166 8.84 4.28 -24.75
CA THR A 166 8.88 2.87 -24.32
C THR A 166 9.30 2.66 -22.86
N ARG A 167 9.43 3.75 -22.12
CA ARG A 167 9.88 3.68 -20.73
C ARG A 167 8.77 3.15 -19.83
N PRO A 168 8.98 1.99 -19.17
CA PRO A 168 7.95 1.38 -18.32
C PRO A 168 7.62 2.24 -17.11
N ILE A 169 6.33 2.32 -16.79
CA ILE A 169 5.80 3.04 -15.63
C ILE A 169 5.30 2.02 -14.61
N TRP A 170 5.75 2.16 -13.38
CA TRP A 170 5.36 1.35 -12.23
C TRP A 170 4.65 2.21 -11.20
N PHE A 171 3.58 1.65 -10.63
CA PHE A 171 2.83 2.31 -9.57
C PHE A 171 2.99 1.57 -8.25
N THR A 172 3.07 2.33 -7.16
CA THR A 172 3.15 1.78 -5.81
C THR A 172 2.54 2.72 -4.77
N GLY A 173 2.26 2.16 -3.61
CA GLY A 173 1.80 2.90 -2.45
C GLY A 173 1.49 1.99 -1.27
N HIS A 174 1.38 2.60 -0.11
CA HIS A 174 1.04 1.94 1.14
C HIS A 174 -0.27 2.51 1.70
N SER A 175 -1.13 1.67 2.29
CA SER A 175 -2.38 2.10 2.91
C SER A 175 -3.32 2.83 1.92
N LEU A 176 -3.79 4.04 2.24
CA LEU A 176 -4.53 4.90 1.30
C LEU A 176 -3.75 5.11 0.00
N GLY A 177 -2.43 5.30 0.07
CA GLY A 177 -1.58 5.44 -1.12
C GLY A 177 -1.64 4.23 -2.04
N ALA A 178 -1.82 3.02 -1.51
CA ALA A 178 -2.02 1.80 -2.28
C ALA A 178 -3.36 1.81 -3.05
N ALA A 179 -4.41 2.33 -2.44
CA ALA A 179 -5.70 2.51 -3.12
C ALA A 179 -5.60 3.55 -4.25
N LEU A 180 -4.91 4.67 -4.01
CA LEU A 180 -4.68 5.70 -5.01
C LEU A 180 -3.82 5.20 -6.17
N ALA A 181 -2.75 4.45 -5.87
CA ALA A 181 -1.90 3.81 -6.88
C ALA A 181 -2.70 2.84 -7.75
N THR A 182 -3.62 2.08 -7.15
CA THR A 182 -4.51 1.16 -7.86
C THR A 182 -5.43 1.90 -8.84
N LEU A 183 -6.09 2.96 -8.38
CA LEU A 183 -6.98 3.76 -9.23
C LEU A 183 -6.21 4.51 -10.32
N ALA A 184 -5.02 5.04 -9.99
CA ALA A 184 -4.18 5.73 -10.94
C ALA A 184 -3.66 4.80 -12.04
N ALA A 185 -3.23 3.59 -11.67
CA ALA A 185 -2.76 2.57 -12.62
C ALA A 185 -3.87 2.12 -13.56
N ASP A 186 -5.08 1.87 -13.04
CA ASP A 186 -6.27 1.54 -13.83
C ASP A 186 -6.61 2.65 -14.83
N ARG A 187 -6.64 3.90 -14.37
CA ARG A 187 -6.99 5.07 -15.19
C ARG A 187 -5.93 5.41 -16.23
N PHE A 188 -4.65 5.19 -15.93
CA PHE A 188 -3.55 5.44 -16.86
C PHE A 188 -3.51 4.38 -17.97
N GLY A 189 -3.73 3.12 -17.63
CA GLY A 189 -3.89 1.98 -18.54
C GLY A 189 -2.58 1.37 -19.04
N ASP A 190 -1.66 2.14 -19.61
CA ASP A 190 -0.36 1.65 -20.10
C ASP A 190 0.68 1.61 -18.96
N VAL A 191 0.54 0.60 -18.10
CA VAL A 191 1.32 0.41 -16.87
C VAL A 191 2.07 -0.92 -16.92
N GLN A 192 3.37 -0.89 -16.64
CA GLN A 192 4.19 -2.11 -16.57
C GLN A 192 3.83 -2.99 -15.39
N GLY A 193 3.47 -2.39 -14.25
CA GLY A 193 3.02 -3.12 -13.08
C GLY A 193 2.65 -2.25 -11.87
N LEU A 194 1.94 -2.87 -10.95
CA LEU A 194 1.46 -2.27 -9.70
C LEU A 194 1.84 -3.17 -8.52
N TYR A 195 2.51 -2.61 -7.53
CA TYR A 195 2.75 -3.27 -6.25
C TYR A 195 2.17 -2.44 -5.12
N THR A 196 1.34 -3.04 -4.30
CA THR A 196 0.66 -2.34 -3.19
C THR A 196 0.92 -3.01 -1.86
N PHE A 197 1.02 -2.23 -0.80
CA PHE A 197 1.36 -2.67 0.55
C PHE A 197 0.26 -2.23 1.53
N GLY A 198 -0.35 -3.17 2.24
CA GLY A 198 -1.43 -2.89 3.17
C GLY A 198 -2.64 -2.18 2.54
N SER A 199 -2.95 -2.48 1.28
CA SER A 199 -4.04 -1.82 0.54
C SER A 199 -5.41 -2.18 1.12
N PRO A 200 -6.29 -1.20 1.39
CA PRO A 200 -7.70 -1.47 1.61
C PRO A 200 -8.36 -2.00 0.31
N LEU A 201 -9.61 -2.46 0.42
CA LEU A 201 -10.41 -2.81 -0.74
C LEU A 201 -10.82 -1.53 -1.49
N VAL A 202 -10.58 -1.49 -2.79
CA VAL A 202 -10.68 -0.25 -3.60
C VAL A 202 -12.01 -0.12 -4.32
N GLY A 203 -12.55 -1.22 -4.84
CA GLY A 203 -13.77 -1.23 -5.65
C GLY A 203 -14.59 -2.49 -5.51
N ASP A 204 -15.65 -2.59 -6.30
CA ASP A 204 -16.54 -3.75 -6.33
C ASP A 204 -16.01 -4.90 -7.23
N GLU A 205 -16.79 -5.98 -7.28
CA GLU A 205 -16.50 -7.13 -8.15
C GLU A 205 -16.40 -6.75 -9.62
N GLY A 206 -17.20 -5.77 -10.07
CA GLY A 206 -17.14 -5.26 -11.43
C GLY A 206 -15.79 -4.60 -11.72
N PHE A 207 -15.35 -3.72 -10.84
CA PHE A 207 -14.03 -3.10 -10.93
C PHE A 207 -12.90 -4.13 -10.90
N ALA A 208 -12.97 -5.09 -9.96
CA ALA A 208 -11.94 -6.12 -9.84
C ALA A 208 -11.85 -7.04 -11.06
N ARG A 209 -13.00 -7.38 -11.68
CA ARG A 209 -13.04 -8.18 -12.91
C ARG A 209 -12.46 -7.44 -14.11
N ASP A 210 -12.75 -6.15 -14.22
CA ASP A 210 -12.39 -5.35 -15.38
C ASP A 210 -10.97 -4.73 -15.26
N PHE A 211 -10.33 -4.86 -14.09
CA PHE A 211 -8.95 -4.40 -13.83
C PHE A 211 -7.92 -5.19 -14.62
N GLN A 212 -7.19 -4.53 -15.54
CA GLN A 212 -6.27 -5.19 -16.48
C GLN A 212 -4.79 -5.04 -16.12
N VAL A 213 -4.45 -4.23 -15.12
CA VAL A 213 -3.05 -3.98 -14.75
C VAL A 213 -2.49 -5.19 -14.00
N SER A 214 -1.29 -5.65 -14.40
CA SER A 214 -0.54 -6.66 -13.66
C SER A 214 -0.20 -6.13 -12.26
N GLY A 215 -0.86 -6.64 -11.23
CA GLY A 215 -0.76 -6.13 -9.87
C GLY A 215 -0.45 -7.19 -8.83
N TYR A 216 0.38 -6.83 -7.84
CA TYR A 216 0.73 -7.66 -6.69
C TYR A 216 0.45 -6.91 -5.40
N ARG A 217 -0.34 -7.52 -4.55
CA ARG A 217 -0.84 -6.93 -3.32
C ARG A 217 -0.23 -7.63 -2.10
N PHE A 218 0.65 -6.93 -1.41
CA PHE A 218 1.27 -7.43 -0.19
C PHE A 218 0.39 -7.19 1.03
N VAL A 219 0.28 -8.23 1.85
CA VAL A 219 -0.38 -8.19 3.17
C VAL A 219 0.57 -8.78 4.18
N ASN A 220 0.92 -8.00 5.18
CA ASN A 220 1.79 -8.41 6.27
C ASN A 220 0.94 -8.94 7.43
N ASN A 221 1.11 -10.22 7.74
CA ASN A 221 0.51 -10.91 8.89
C ASN A 221 -0.97 -10.54 9.12
N ASN A 222 -1.27 -9.92 10.24
CA ASN A 222 -2.63 -9.54 10.64
C ASN A 222 -3.03 -8.13 10.26
N ASP A 223 -2.33 -7.47 9.32
CA ASP A 223 -2.68 -6.11 8.88
C ASP A 223 -4.18 -5.96 8.65
N ILE A 224 -4.80 -5.17 9.55
CA ILE A 224 -6.24 -4.95 9.58
C ILE A 224 -6.72 -4.08 8.41
N VAL A 225 -5.89 -3.15 7.91
CA VAL A 225 -6.26 -2.24 6.84
C VAL A 225 -6.55 -2.98 5.54
N ALA A 226 -5.80 -4.05 5.27
CA ALA A 226 -6.04 -4.91 4.12
C ALA A 226 -7.42 -5.63 4.13
N ARG A 227 -8.21 -5.46 5.19
CA ARG A 227 -9.53 -6.07 5.36
C ARG A 227 -10.66 -5.04 5.40
N ILE A 228 -10.35 -3.76 5.13
CA ILE A 228 -11.32 -2.66 5.13
C ILE A 228 -11.85 -2.41 3.71
N PRO A 229 -13.16 -2.25 3.53
CA PRO A 229 -14.26 -2.41 4.49
C PRO A 229 -14.50 -3.87 4.88
N PRO A 230 -14.78 -4.16 6.17
CA PRO A 230 -15.00 -5.53 6.63
C PRO A 230 -16.32 -6.10 6.13
N TRP A 231 -16.34 -7.42 5.98
CA TRP A 231 -17.56 -8.19 5.71
C TRP A 231 -18.27 -8.48 7.04
N GLY A 232 -19.57 -8.19 7.15
CA GLY A 232 -20.30 -8.50 8.37
C GLY A 232 -21.81 -8.34 8.28
N PRO A 233 -22.61 -8.76 9.30
CA PRO A 233 -24.07 -8.69 9.26
C PRO A 233 -24.63 -7.27 9.18
N ASN A 234 -23.88 -6.25 9.63
CA ASN A 234 -24.15 -4.87 9.27
C ASN A 234 -23.74 -4.55 7.83
N ALA A 235 -22.86 -5.37 7.19
CA ALA A 235 -22.67 -5.39 5.76
C ALA A 235 -23.95 -5.79 4.99
N LEU A 236 -24.95 -6.42 5.63
CA LEU A 236 -26.27 -6.62 5.01
C LEU A 236 -26.97 -5.27 4.74
N LYS A 237 -26.70 -4.23 5.51
CA LYS A 237 -27.09 -2.86 5.16
C LYS A 237 -26.19 -2.27 4.06
N LEU A 238 -24.95 -2.76 3.91
CA LEU A 238 -23.99 -2.44 2.86
C LEU A 238 -24.18 -3.30 1.59
N ILE A 239 -24.97 -4.36 1.61
CA ILE A 239 -25.38 -5.14 0.42
C ILE A 239 -26.08 -4.26 -0.64
N LYS A 240 -26.66 -3.15 -0.25
CA LYS A 240 -27.11 -2.09 -1.20
C LYS A 240 -25.95 -1.40 -1.93
N TRP A 241 -24.68 -1.61 -1.52
CA TRP A 241 -23.51 -0.86 -1.95
C TRP A 241 -22.52 -1.67 -2.80
N GLY A 242 -22.87 -2.90 -3.17
CA GLY A 242 -21.96 -3.80 -3.89
C GLY A 242 -20.96 -4.49 -2.97
N ARG A 243 -20.35 -5.57 -3.47
CA ARG A 243 -19.30 -6.31 -2.76
C ARG A 243 -17.96 -5.69 -3.12
N TYR A 244 -17.28 -5.08 -2.15
CA TYR A 244 -15.91 -4.69 -2.32
C TYR A 244 -15.01 -5.91 -2.57
N GLN A 245 -14.07 -5.80 -3.49
CA GLN A 245 -13.12 -6.84 -3.83
C GLN A 245 -11.73 -6.26 -4.06
N HIS A 246 -10.72 -7.05 -3.71
CA HIS A 246 -9.34 -6.71 -4.03
C HIS A 246 -9.02 -6.97 -5.49
N VAL A 247 -8.10 -6.17 -6.03
CA VAL A 247 -7.43 -6.43 -7.31
C VAL A 247 -6.02 -6.95 -7.07
N GLY A 248 -5.44 -7.59 -8.09
CA GLY A 248 -4.08 -8.10 -8.06
C GLY A 248 -3.89 -9.40 -7.27
N HIS A 249 -2.75 -10.03 -7.51
CA HIS A 249 -2.35 -11.27 -6.86
C HIS A 249 -1.93 -11.03 -5.42
N LEU A 250 -2.47 -11.80 -4.47
CA LEU A 250 -2.10 -11.71 -3.07
C LEU A 250 -0.70 -12.28 -2.83
N LYS A 251 0.15 -11.48 -2.21
CA LYS A 251 1.44 -11.86 -1.63
C LYS A 251 1.34 -11.68 -0.12
N TYR A 252 1.19 -12.78 0.61
CA TYR A 252 1.00 -12.78 2.05
C TYR A 252 2.28 -13.12 2.78
N ILE A 253 2.70 -12.28 3.71
CA ILE A 253 3.85 -12.53 4.59
C ILE A 253 3.29 -12.86 5.97
N ASP A 254 3.61 -14.04 6.49
CA ASP A 254 3.13 -14.47 7.80
C ASP A 254 3.93 -13.86 8.97
N GLU A 255 3.57 -14.25 10.19
CA GLU A 255 4.25 -13.78 11.41
C GLU A 255 5.74 -14.16 11.44
N ALA A 256 6.09 -15.32 10.88
CA ALA A 256 7.48 -15.81 10.80
C ALA A 256 8.28 -15.09 9.69
N GLY A 257 7.64 -14.29 8.83
CA GLY A 257 8.27 -13.61 7.70
C GLY A 257 8.25 -14.39 6.39
N MET A 258 7.59 -15.55 6.35
CA MET A 258 7.51 -16.38 5.15
C MET A 258 6.50 -15.82 4.14
N LEU A 259 6.91 -15.75 2.87
CA LEU A 259 6.08 -15.26 1.77
C LEU A 259 5.25 -16.41 1.16
N PHE A 260 3.95 -16.21 1.07
CA PHE A 260 3.00 -17.12 0.43
C PHE A 260 2.36 -16.48 -0.79
N ASP A 261 2.30 -17.24 -1.88
CA ASP A 261 1.67 -16.79 -3.12
C ASP A 261 0.18 -17.16 -3.12
N ASN A 262 -0.68 -16.17 -3.10
CA ASN A 262 -2.13 -16.28 -3.16
C ASN A 262 -2.73 -17.37 -2.23
N PRO A 263 -2.31 -17.45 -0.96
CA PRO A 263 -2.78 -18.49 -0.06
C PRO A 263 -4.28 -18.38 0.18
N SER A 264 -4.94 -19.52 0.25
CA SER A 264 -6.34 -19.57 0.65
C SER A 264 -6.55 -19.06 2.07
N MET A 265 -7.78 -18.68 2.42
CA MET A 265 -8.08 -18.22 3.77
C MET A 265 -7.78 -19.32 4.82
N LEU A 266 -7.94 -20.58 4.47
CA LEU A 266 -7.67 -21.73 5.34
C LEU A 266 -6.15 -21.89 5.58
N GLU A 267 -5.31 -21.75 4.56
CA GLU A 267 -3.86 -21.82 4.69
C GLU A 267 -3.32 -20.68 5.56
N ARG A 268 -3.88 -19.46 5.40
CA ARG A 268 -3.55 -18.33 6.29
C ARG A 268 -3.91 -18.60 7.74
N VAL A 269 -5.04 -19.28 7.99
CA VAL A 269 -5.47 -19.69 9.34
C VAL A 269 -4.56 -20.75 9.93
N GLN A 270 -4.10 -21.71 9.13
CA GLN A 270 -3.24 -22.80 9.61
C GLN A 270 -1.82 -22.33 9.93
N ASN A 271 -1.32 -21.33 9.22
CA ASN A 271 0.06 -20.84 9.37
C ASN A 271 0.22 -19.79 10.49
N SER A 272 -0.87 -19.25 11.05
CA SER A 272 -0.80 -18.34 12.19
C SER A 272 -1.07 -19.07 13.50
N VAL A 273 -0.02 -19.25 14.27
CA VAL A 273 -0.10 -19.86 15.61
C VAL A 273 -0.88 -18.94 16.56
N GLY A 274 -2.14 -19.28 16.81
CA GLY A 274 -2.96 -18.68 17.88
C GLY A 274 -3.63 -17.34 17.58
N GLY A 275 -3.09 -16.49 16.71
CA GLY A 275 -3.60 -15.13 16.46
C GLY A 275 -4.92 -15.07 15.69
N GLN A 276 -5.13 -15.98 14.74
CA GLN A 276 -6.30 -15.91 13.87
C GLN A 276 -7.60 -16.40 14.53
N VAL A 277 -7.52 -17.32 15.49
CA VAL A 277 -8.71 -17.69 16.28
C VAL A 277 -9.15 -16.50 17.16
N GLN A 278 -8.17 -15.75 17.70
CA GLN A 278 -8.45 -14.52 18.44
C GLN A 278 -8.97 -13.42 17.51
N LEU A 279 -8.37 -13.26 16.32
CA LEU A 279 -8.82 -12.30 15.32
C LEU A 279 -10.21 -12.63 14.77
N LEU A 280 -10.50 -13.91 14.45
CA LEU A 280 -11.83 -14.34 14.02
C LEU A 280 -12.88 -14.11 15.13
N ARG A 281 -12.50 -14.37 16.39
CA ARG A 281 -13.34 -14.08 17.56
C ARG A 281 -13.51 -12.57 17.79
N ALA A 282 -12.48 -11.76 17.58
CA ALA A 282 -12.55 -10.31 17.69
C ALA A 282 -13.41 -9.73 16.56
N LEU A 283 -13.23 -10.19 15.31
CA LEU A 283 -14.10 -9.87 14.18
C LEU A 283 -15.55 -10.24 14.44
N MET A 284 -15.83 -11.45 14.96
CA MET A 284 -17.18 -11.87 15.29
C MET A 284 -17.79 -11.04 16.43
N ARG A 285 -17.03 -10.70 17.49
CA ARG A 285 -17.51 -9.85 18.58
C ARG A 285 -17.80 -8.43 18.13
N GLN A 286 -17.01 -7.88 17.25
CA GLN A 286 -17.18 -6.56 16.69
C GLN A 286 -18.36 -6.45 15.73
N TRP A 287 -18.66 -7.52 15.00
CA TRP A 287 -19.83 -7.63 14.14
C TRP A 287 -21.14 -7.54 14.94
N THR A 288 -21.10 -7.98 16.19
CA THR A 288 -22.28 -7.90 17.09
C THR A 288 -22.44 -6.55 17.77
N ASN A 289 -21.35 -5.78 18.01
CA ASN A 289 -21.38 -4.60 18.86
C ASN A 289 -20.95 -3.27 18.19
N GLY A 290 -20.45 -3.29 16.94
CA GLY A 290 -20.11 -2.05 16.19
C GLY A 290 -18.88 -1.28 16.67
N GLU A 291 -18.03 -1.87 17.53
CA GLU A 291 -16.89 -1.18 18.13
C GLU A 291 -15.52 -1.62 17.57
N PHE A 292 -14.76 -0.70 16.99
CA PHE A 292 -13.34 -0.90 16.57
C PHE A 292 -12.38 -1.11 17.76
N GLY A 293 -12.86 -0.98 18.99
CA GLY A 293 -12.05 -1.05 20.21
C GLY A 293 -11.53 -2.42 20.61
N SER A 294 -11.94 -3.49 19.93
CA SER A 294 -11.63 -4.88 20.32
C SER A 294 -10.52 -5.56 19.53
N PHE A 295 -9.90 -4.89 18.53
CA PHE A 295 -8.75 -5.45 17.82
C PHE A 295 -7.49 -5.32 18.67
N PRO A 296 -6.63 -6.35 18.70
CA PRO A 296 -5.30 -6.24 19.26
C PRO A 296 -4.53 -5.06 18.64
N LEU A 297 -3.79 -4.31 19.44
CA LEU A 297 -2.98 -3.19 18.94
C LEU A 297 -1.86 -3.69 18.00
N ASP A 298 -1.42 -4.93 18.19
CA ASP A 298 -0.39 -5.56 17.34
C ASP A 298 -0.85 -5.70 15.88
N ASP A 299 -2.14 -5.96 15.63
CA ASP A 299 -2.70 -6.01 14.27
C ASP A 299 -2.59 -4.67 13.52
N PHE A 300 -2.52 -3.56 14.27
CA PHE A 300 -2.26 -2.23 13.72
C PHE A 300 -0.76 -1.96 13.53
N ASN A 301 0.11 -2.57 14.32
CA ASN A 301 1.56 -2.50 14.12
C ASN A 301 1.95 -3.19 12.81
N ASP A 302 1.31 -4.31 12.46
CA ASP A 302 1.55 -5.02 11.21
C ASP A 302 1.28 -4.16 9.95
N HIS A 303 0.52 -3.06 10.11
CA HIS A 303 0.28 -2.10 9.04
C HIS A 303 1.45 -1.13 8.80
N ALA A 304 2.45 -1.07 9.67
CA ALA A 304 3.55 -0.12 9.53
C ALA A 304 4.32 -0.29 8.20
N PRO A 305 4.51 0.77 7.40
CA PRO A 305 5.15 0.66 6.09
C PRO A 305 6.62 0.21 6.17
N LEU A 306 7.32 0.51 7.28
CA LEU A 306 8.68 0.02 7.51
C LEU A 306 8.72 -1.52 7.60
N TYR A 307 7.73 -2.15 8.23
CA TYR A 307 7.67 -3.61 8.31
C TYR A 307 7.48 -4.24 6.93
N TYR A 308 6.68 -3.63 6.06
CA TYR A 308 6.58 -4.08 4.67
C TYR A 308 7.93 -4.01 3.95
N ALA A 309 8.66 -2.90 4.05
CA ALA A 309 9.96 -2.74 3.40
C ALA A 309 10.98 -3.77 3.92
N LEU A 310 11.07 -3.97 5.24
CA LEU A 310 12.01 -4.91 5.87
C LEU A 310 11.65 -6.37 5.58
N ARG A 311 10.38 -6.75 5.71
CA ARG A 311 9.95 -8.13 5.48
C ARG A 311 10.07 -8.53 4.01
N VAL A 312 9.73 -7.64 3.08
CA VAL A 312 9.94 -7.89 1.65
C VAL A 312 11.42 -8.03 1.32
N TRP A 313 12.29 -7.20 1.92
CA TRP A 313 13.74 -7.38 1.80
C TRP A 313 14.19 -8.74 2.32
N ASN A 314 13.73 -9.16 3.48
CA ASN A 314 14.11 -10.42 4.08
C ASN A 314 13.66 -11.61 3.22
N CYS A 315 12.43 -11.58 2.70
CA CYS A 315 11.97 -12.60 1.75
C CYS A 315 12.85 -12.66 0.49
N TYR A 316 13.31 -11.50 -0.01
CA TYR A 316 14.20 -11.45 -1.17
C TYR A 316 15.58 -12.05 -0.87
N GLU A 317 16.16 -11.77 0.27
CA GLU A 317 17.45 -12.30 0.70
C GLU A 317 17.41 -13.82 0.98
N GLU A 318 16.27 -14.37 1.35
CA GLU A 318 16.10 -15.80 1.58
C GLU A 318 15.96 -16.63 0.29
N GLU A 319 15.67 -15.98 -0.86
CA GLU A 319 15.65 -16.66 -2.17
C GLU A 319 17.07 -16.95 -2.72
N PHE A 320 18.11 -16.35 -2.14
CA PHE A 320 19.52 -16.47 -2.54
C PHE A 320 20.39 -17.10 -1.46
#